data_1627a34f0376054049835e210af0f016
#
_entry.id   1627a34f0376054049835e210af0f016
#
_cell.length_a   1.000
_cell.length_b   1.000
_cell.length_c   1.000
_cell.angle_alpha   90.00
_cell.angle_beta   90.00
_cell.angle_gamma   90.00
#
_symmetry.space_group_name_H-M   'P 1'
#
loop_
_entity.id
_entity.type
_entity.pdbx_description
1 polymer ?
#
loop_
_entity_poly.entity_id
_entity_poly.type
_entity_poly.pdbx_seq_one_letter_code
_entity_poly.pdbx_strand_id
1 'polypeptide(L)'
;MKRIAIFASGGGSDMQSVIDGCDSSLIDGKVVAVVTNKDGIGALDRAEKHGIESKVYKLGDYEDAEDRDRAIIEYLSEKEVELVVLAGYLAIVTPCLVDKYRGKIINIHPSLIPKFCGKGMYGLKVHTAVLEAGEKESGATVHFVDEGADTGEIIAQVKVPVLEGDTPQTLQERVLIQEHILLPSVVAKLCK
;
A
#
# COMPACT_ATOMS: atom_id res chain seq x y z
N MET A 1 -11.71 6.42 16.82
CA MET A 1 -10.54 5.67 16.30
C MET A 1 -11.00 4.83 15.12
N LYS A 2 -10.52 5.15 13.93
CA LYS A 2 -10.87 4.43 12.69
C LYS A 2 -10.22 3.05 12.63
N ARG A 3 -10.93 2.05 12.17
CA ARG A 3 -10.44 0.66 12.06
C ARG A 3 -9.81 0.44 10.68
N ILE A 4 -8.52 0.15 10.66
CA ILE A 4 -7.69 0.12 9.45
C ILE A 4 -7.26 -1.33 9.15
N ALA A 5 -7.39 -1.75 7.89
CA ALA A 5 -6.72 -2.94 7.38
C ALA A 5 -5.56 -2.54 6.46
N ILE A 6 -4.45 -3.27 6.54
CA ILE A 6 -3.31 -3.06 5.66
C ILE A 6 -3.06 -4.32 4.83
N PHE A 7 -2.86 -4.13 3.53
CA PHE A 7 -2.53 -5.19 2.59
C PHE A 7 -1.06 -5.06 2.17
N ALA A 8 -0.31 -6.15 2.25
CA ALA A 8 1.10 -6.18 1.90
C ALA A 8 1.50 -7.49 1.24
N SER A 9 2.53 -7.47 0.39
CA SER A 9 3.09 -8.66 -0.29
C SER A 9 4.58 -8.85 -0.05
N GLY A 10 5.18 -8.09 0.87
CA GLY A 10 6.63 -8.08 1.12
C GLY A 10 7.01 -7.75 2.55
N GLY A 11 8.09 -6.99 2.73
CA GLY A 11 8.68 -6.68 4.04
C GLY A 11 7.81 -5.86 5.00
N GLY A 12 6.83 -5.10 4.47
CA GLY A 12 5.86 -4.35 5.27
C GLY A 12 6.43 -3.09 5.93
N SER A 13 7.42 -2.42 5.33
CA SER A 13 7.97 -1.19 5.90
C SER A 13 6.97 -0.03 5.89
N ASP A 14 6.20 0.13 4.80
CA ASP A 14 5.10 1.11 4.75
C ASP A 14 3.98 0.77 5.74
N MET A 15 3.65 -0.52 5.89
CA MET A 15 2.74 -0.98 6.93
C MET A 15 3.23 -0.55 8.32
N GLN A 16 4.54 -0.73 8.60
CA GLN A 16 5.13 -0.33 9.88
C GLN A 16 4.95 1.16 10.13
N SER A 17 5.16 2.01 9.12
CA SER A 17 4.99 3.45 9.28
C SER A 17 3.57 3.86 9.67
N VAL A 18 2.55 3.15 9.19
CA VAL A 18 1.14 3.36 9.59
C VAL A 18 0.89 2.87 11.01
N ILE A 19 1.45 1.71 11.39
CA ILE A 19 1.35 1.19 12.78
C ILE A 19 1.98 2.19 13.76
N ASP A 20 3.21 2.63 13.49
CA ASP A 20 3.91 3.63 14.30
C ASP A 20 3.14 4.95 14.40
N GLY A 21 2.48 5.35 13.30
CA GLY A 21 1.58 6.50 13.28
C GLY A 21 0.37 6.36 14.20
N CYS A 22 -0.20 5.16 14.29
CA CYS A 22 -1.29 4.85 15.24
C CYS A 22 -0.76 4.86 16.69
N ASP A 23 0.37 4.20 16.93
CA ASP A 23 0.97 4.09 18.28
C ASP A 23 1.41 5.45 18.83
N SER A 24 1.90 6.35 17.97
CA SER A 24 2.27 7.72 18.35
C SER A 24 1.08 8.70 18.44
N SER A 25 -0.14 8.25 18.19
CA SER A 25 -1.34 9.08 18.12
C SER A 25 -1.34 10.16 17.02
N LEU A 26 -0.47 10.02 16.02
CA LEU A 26 -0.54 10.80 14.78
C LEU A 26 -1.79 10.47 13.99
N ILE A 27 -2.16 9.19 13.97
CA ILE A 27 -3.35 8.64 13.30
C ILE A 27 -4.39 8.31 14.37
N ASP A 28 -5.58 8.93 14.30
CA ASP A 28 -6.73 8.53 15.13
C ASP A 28 -7.37 7.25 14.58
N GLY A 29 -6.60 6.18 14.61
CA GLY A 29 -6.96 4.88 14.06
C GLY A 29 -6.26 3.73 14.76
N LYS A 30 -6.70 2.52 14.44
CA LYS A 30 -6.08 1.27 14.88
C LYS A 30 -5.97 0.31 13.72
N VAL A 31 -4.79 -0.25 13.49
CA VAL A 31 -4.64 -1.37 12.56
C VAL A 31 -5.21 -2.62 13.22
N VAL A 32 -6.27 -3.17 12.64
CA VAL A 32 -7.02 -4.30 13.19
C VAL A 32 -6.89 -5.58 12.38
N ALA A 33 -6.36 -5.47 11.16
CA ALA A 33 -6.16 -6.60 10.26
C ALA A 33 -4.99 -6.36 9.31
N VAL A 34 -4.24 -7.41 9.02
CA VAL A 34 -3.26 -7.46 7.95
C VAL A 34 -3.64 -8.55 6.96
N VAL A 35 -3.72 -8.21 5.69
CA VAL A 35 -4.00 -9.14 4.59
C VAL A 35 -2.76 -9.29 3.73
N THR A 36 -2.39 -10.53 3.44
CA THR A 36 -1.28 -10.84 2.53
C THR A 36 -1.70 -11.88 1.51
N ASN A 37 -0.96 -11.97 0.40
CA ASN A 37 -1.15 -12.99 -0.62
C ASN A 37 -0.01 -14.01 -0.65
N LYS A 38 0.91 -13.95 0.33
CA LYS A 38 2.09 -14.81 0.44
C LYS A 38 2.40 -15.14 1.89
N ASP A 39 2.85 -16.35 2.13
CA ASP A 39 3.42 -16.75 3.42
C ASP A 39 4.87 -16.27 3.59
N GLY A 40 5.34 -16.31 4.84
CA GLY A 40 6.76 -16.14 5.18
C GLY A 40 7.34 -14.79 4.80
N ILE A 41 6.52 -13.75 4.75
CA ILE A 41 6.93 -12.39 4.43
C ILE A 41 7.05 -11.53 5.68
N GLY A 42 7.95 -10.56 5.68
CA GLY A 42 8.21 -9.70 6.85
C GLY A 42 7.00 -8.94 7.37
N ALA A 43 5.98 -8.69 6.54
CA ALA A 43 4.74 -8.09 6.99
C ALA A 43 4.00 -8.95 8.03
N LEU A 44 4.06 -10.29 7.93
CA LEU A 44 3.47 -11.21 8.91
C LEU A 44 4.20 -11.13 10.25
N ASP A 45 5.54 -11.10 10.24
CA ASP A 45 6.36 -10.98 11.44
C ASP A 45 6.09 -9.65 12.18
N ARG A 46 5.87 -8.58 11.43
CA ARG A 46 5.51 -7.27 11.98
C ARG A 46 4.11 -7.29 12.60
N ALA A 47 3.13 -7.87 11.92
CA ALA A 47 1.77 -8.03 12.44
C ALA A 47 1.77 -8.80 13.77
N GLU A 48 2.50 -9.92 13.84
CA GLU A 48 2.65 -10.73 15.05
C GLU A 48 3.26 -9.94 16.20
N LYS A 49 4.36 -9.21 15.95
CA LYS A 49 5.03 -8.36 16.96
C LYS A 49 4.12 -7.30 17.57
N HIS A 50 3.18 -6.78 16.79
CA HIS A 50 2.20 -5.78 17.24
C HIS A 50 0.88 -6.39 17.71
N GLY A 51 0.74 -7.73 17.76
CA GLY A 51 -0.49 -8.41 18.14
C GLY A 51 -1.65 -8.15 17.19
N ILE A 52 -1.36 -7.86 15.93
CA ILE A 52 -2.36 -7.62 14.88
C ILE A 52 -2.65 -8.93 14.17
N GLU A 53 -3.92 -9.30 14.09
CA GLU A 53 -4.33 -10.48 13.36
C GLU A 53 -4.01 -10.35 11.87
N SER A 54 -3.40 -11.38 11.31
CA SER A 54 -3.06 -11.43 9.88
C SER A 54 -3.64 -12.67 9.23
N LYS A 55 -4.07 -12.53 7.98
CA LYS A 55 -4.53 -13.65 7.14
C LYS A 55 -3.86 -13.64 5.77
N VAL A 56 -3.55 -14.84 5.29
CA VAL A 56 -2.94 -15.06 3.97
C VAL A 56 -4.02 -15.54 3.00
N TYR A 57 -4.17 -14.85 1.88
CA TYR A 57 -5.15 -15.14 0.83
C TYR A 57 -4.43 -15.40 -0.49
N LYS A 58 -3.98 -16.63 -0.71
CA LYS A 58 -3.32 -17.02 -1.97
C LYS A 58 -4.36 -17.27 -3.04
N LEU A 59 -4.11 -16.78 -4.25
CA LEU A 59 -5.04 -16.98 -5.37
C LEU A 59 -5.31 -18.46 -5.64
N GLY A 60 -4.29 -19.33 -5.46
CA GLY A 60 -4.43 -20.77 -5.70
C GLY A 60 -5.35 -21.53 -4.72
N ASP A 61 -5.78 -20.87 -3.63
CA ASP A 61 -6.69 -21.46 -2.64
C ASP A 61 -8.17 -21.15 -2.95
N TYR A 62 -8.45 -20.42 -4.04
CA TYR A 62 -9.77 -19.94 -4.45
C TYR A 62 -10.06 -20.28 -5.93
N GLU A 63 -11.32 -20.28 -6.32
CA GLU A 63 -11.70 -20.53 -7.71
C GLU A 63 -11.14 -19.47 -8.66
N ASP A 64 -11.22 -18.21 -8.22
CA ASP A 64 -10.70 -17.05 -8.94
C ASP A 64 -10.36 -15.87 -7.99
N ALA A 65 -9.96 -14.75 -8.55
CA ALA A 65 -9.63 -13.56 -7.78
C ALA A 65 -10.85 -12.91 -7.10
N GLU A 66 -12.04 -13.06 -7.69
CA GLU A 66 -13.27 -12.50 -7.12
C GLU A 66 -13.73 -13.32 -5.91
N ASP A 67 -13.62 -14.64 -5.96
CA ASP A 67 -13.89 -15.54 -4.83
C ASP A 67 -12.94 -15.25 -3.67
N ARG A 68 -11.64 -15.09 -3.96
CA ARG A 68 -10.65 -14.64 -2.95
C ARG A 68 -11.05 -13.31 -2.31
N ASP A 69 -11.42 -12.31 -3.11
CA ASP A 69 -11.73 -10.98 -2.59
C ASP A 69 -13.05 -10.95 -1.82
N ARG A 70 -14.02 -11.83 -2.13
CA ARG A 70 -15.22 -12.04 -1.30
C ARG A 70 -14.85 -12.56 0.08
N ALA A 71 -13.95 -13.55 0.17
CA ALA A 71 -13.46 -14.04 1.46
C ALA A 71 -12.71 -12.96 2.25
N ILE A 72 -11.94 -12.11 1.56
CA ILE A 72 -11.31 -10.93 2.20
C ILE A 72 -12.38 -9.96 2.71
N ILE A 73 -13.41 -9.64 1.94
CA ILE A 73 -14.49 -8.73 2.34
C ILE A 73 -15.21 -9.25 3.60
N GLU A 74 -15.48 -10.55 3.69
CA GLU A 74 -16.07 -11.16 4.89
C GLU A 74 -15.19 -10.93 6.11
N TYR A 75 -13.90 -11.25 6.01
CA TYR A 75 -12.95 -11.04 7.09
C TYR A 75 -12.84 -9.57 7.52
N LEU A 76 -12.75 -8.66 6.56
CA LEU A 76 -12.68 -7.23 6.86
C LEU A 76 -13.99 -6.71 7.50
N SER A 77 -15.13 -7.27 7.10
CA SER A 77 -16.44 -6.91 7.68
C SER A 77 -16.57 -7.40 9.12
N GLU A 78 -16.10 -8.62 9.44
CA GLU A 78 -16.01 -9.14 10.81
C GLU A 78 -15.14 -8.25 11.72
N LYS A 79 -14.10 -7.65 11.14
CA LYS A 79 -13.20 -6.71 11.82
C LYS A 79 -13.71 -5.27 11.81
N GLU A 80 -14.89 -5.02 11.25
CA GLU A 80 -15.48 -3.67 11.13
C GLU A 80 -14.51 -2.66 10.52
N VAL A 81 -13.77 -3.08 9.46
CA VAL A 81 -12.77 -2.24 8.79
C VAL A 81 -13.44 -1.08 8.06
N GLU A 82 -12.93 0.12 8.27
CA GLU A 82 -13.44 1.37 7.71
C GLU A 82 -12.51 1.98 6.66
N LEU A 83 -11.21 1.63 6.69
CA LEU A 83 -10.20 2.09 5.74
C LEU A 83 -9.27 0.93 5.38
N VAL A 84 -9.06 0.73 4.09
CA VAL A 84 -8.09 -0.24 3.54
C VAL A 84 -6.89 0.51 2.98
N VAL A 85 -5.69 0.08 3.35
CA VAL A 85 -4.43 0.65 2.87
C VAL A 85 -3.65 -0.43 2.13
N LEU A 86 -3.44 -0.25 0.84
CA LEU A 86 -2.53 -1.08 0.06
C LEU A 86 -1.11 -0.54 0.22
N ALA A 87 -0.24 -1.31 0.86
CA ALA A 87 1.14 -0.94 1.19
C ALA A 87 2.10 -1.98 0.57
N GLY A 88 2.31 -1.88 -0.73
CA GLY A 88 3.09 -2.85 -1.49
C GLY A 88 2.36 -4.18 -1.69
N TYR A 89 1.04 -4.15 -1.88
CA TYR A 89 0.23 -5.31 -2.23
C TYR A 89 0.28 -5.55 -3.73
N LEU A 90 0.79 -6.72 -4.14
CA LEU A 90 1.06 -7.03 -5.55
C LEU A 90 -0.06 -7.80 -6.26
N ALA A 91 -1.03 -8.32 -5.52
CA ALA A 91 -2.20 -8.93 -6.14
C ALA A 91 -3.19 -7.84 -6.58
N ILE A 92 -3.80 -8.06 -7.74
CA ILE A 92 -4.84 -7.17 -8.24
C ILE A 92 -6.09 -7.37 -7.38
N VAL A 93 -6.64 -6.28 -6.85
CA VAL A 93 -7.94 -6.26 -6.19
C VAL A 93 -9.04 -6.21 -7.26
N THR A 94 -10.11 -6.94 -7.04
CA THR A 94 -11.21 -7.04 -8.00
C THR A 94 -12.25 -5.93 -7.79
N PRO A 95 -13.12 -5.68 -8.78
CA PRO A 95 -14.18 -4.68 -8.63
C PRO A 95 -15.06 -4.90 -7.40
N CYS A 96 -15.32 -6.14 -6.97
CA CYS A 96 -16.16 -6.38 -5.79
C CYS A 96 -15.53 -5.82 -4.51
N LEU A 97 -14.21 -5.91 -4.34
CA LEU A 97 -13.50 -5.31 -3.20
C LEU A 97 -13.44 -3.79 -3.31
N VAL A 98 -13.18 -3.27 -4.53
CA VAL A 98 -13.16 -1.83 -4.80
C VAL A 98 -14.52 -1.21 -4.50
N ASP A 99 -15.62 -1.82 -4.96
CA ASP A 99 -16.98 -1.32 -4.74
C ASP A 99 -17.35 -1.30 -3.25
N LYS A 100 -17.00 -2.36 -2.53
CA LYS A 100 -17.27 -2.46 -1.09
C LYS A 100 -16.57 -1.35 -0.30
N TYR A 101 -15.35 -0.99 -0.70
CA TYR A 101 -14.53 0.03 -0.03
C TYR A 101 -14.33 1.30 -0.88
N ARG A 102 -15.26 1.61 -1.79
CA ARG A 102 -15.21 2.80 -2.65
C ARG A 102 -15.04 4.08 -1.83
N GLY A 103 -13.98 4.85 -2.15
CA GLY A 103 -13.59 6.04 -1.38
C GLY A 103 -12.98 5.74 0.00
N LYS A 104 -12.70 4.46 0.30
CA LYS A 104 -12.13 3.99 1.57
C LYS A 104 -10.99 2.98 1.36
N ILE A 105 -10.48 2.90 0.16
CA ILE A 105 -9.30 2.09 -0.18
C ILE A 105 -8.28 2.99 -0.86
N ILE A 106 -7.06 3.01 -0.33
CA ILE A 106 -5.95 3.82 -0.83
C ILE A 106 -4.75 2.94 -1.12
N ASN A 107 -3.89 3.42 -2.02
CA ASN A 107 -2.63 2.77 -2.36
C ASN A 107 -1.48 3.78 -2.29
N ILE A 108 -0.31 3.32 -1.87
CA ILE A 108 0.94 4.06 -2.06
C ILE A 108 1.71 3.46 -3.23
N HIS A 109 2.15 4.31 -4.15
CA HIS A 109 2.91 3.93 -5.33
C HIS A 109 4.21 4.72 -5.42
N PRO A 110 5.37 4.08 -5.68
CA PRO A 110 6.69 4.70 -5.59
C PRO A 110 7.09 5.51 -6.84
N SER A 111 6.14 6.24 -7.41
CA SER A 111 6.40 7.19 -8.51
C SER A 111 5.49 8.42 -8.43
N LEU A 112 5.77 9.40 -9.26
CA LEU A 112 4.91 10.58 -9.49
C LEU A 112 3.88 10.23 -10.57
N ILE A 113 2.74 9.63 -10.19
CA ILE A 113 1.64 9.32 -11.13
C ILE A 113 1.24 10.58 -11.90
N PRO A 114 1.01 10.51 -13.22
CA PRO A 114 0.78 9.33 -14.05
C PRO A 114 2.01 8.65 -14.65
N LYS A 115 3.23 9.09 -14.34
CA LYS A 115 4.45 8.46 -14.86
C LYS A 115 4.81 7.20 -14.06
N PHE A 116 5.35 6.19 -14.74
CA PHE A 116 5.91 4.96 -14.16
C PHE A 116 4.94 4.24 -13.22
N CYS A 117 3.68 4.11 -13.62
CA CYS A 117 2.63 3.43 -12.88
C CYS A 117 1.86 2.44 -13.77
N GLY A 118 0.92 1.71 -13.20
CA GLY A 118 0.11 0.74 -13.90
C GLY A 118 0.68 -0.67 -13.91
N LYS A 119 0.13 -1.52 -14.77
CA LYS A 119 0.44 -2.95 -14.82
C LYS A 119 1.93 -3.23 -14.99
N GLY A 120 2.50 -3.99 -14.04
CA GLY A 120 3.91 -4.39 -14.07
C GLY A 120 4.89 -3.38 -13.46
N MET A 121 4.44 -2.18 -13.08
CA MET A 121 5.25 -1.15 -12.44
C MET A 121 5.20 -1.30 -10.91
N TYR A 122 6.18 -1.98 -10.33
CA TYR A 122 6.32 -2.17 -8.88
C TYR A 122 7.78 -2.40 -8.49
N GLY A 123 8.11 -2.07 -7.25
CA GLY A 123 9.44 -2.29 -6.67
C GLY A 123 10.54 -1.64 -7.48
N LEU A 124 11.67 -2.32 -7.64
CA LEU A 124 12.83 -1.79 -8.38
C LEU A 124 12.55 -1.47 -9.85
N LYS A 125 11.55 -2.09 -10.47
CA LYS A 125 11.18 -1.80 -11.87
C LYS A 125 10.80 -0.34 -12.10
N VAL A 126 10.11 0.25 -11.14
CA VAL A 126 9.73 1.67 -11.17
C VAL A 126 10.97 2.54 -11.20
N HIS A 127 11.89 2.33 -10.26
CA HIS A 127 13.11 3.14 -10.13
C HIS A 127 14.07 2.94 -11.32
N THR A 128 14.15 1.71 -11.85
CA THR A 128 14.88 1.43 -13.09
C THR A 128 14.31 2.24 -14.25
N ALA A 129 12.99 2.21 -14.44
CA ALA A 129 12.34 2.95 -15.52
C ALA A 129 12.53 4.48 -15.40
N VAL A 130 12.49 5.02 -14.17
CA VAL A 130 12.75 6.45 -13.91
C VAL A 130 14.18 6.82 -14.33
N LEU A 131 15.18 6.00 -13.97
CA LEU A 131 16.58 6.25 -14.32
C LEU A 131 16.83 6.11 -15.83
N GLU A 132 16.28 5.07 -16.46
CA GLU A 132 16.39 4.84 -17.92
C GLU A 132 15.74 5.99 -18.72
N ALA A 133 14.67 6.58 -18.22
CA ALA A 133 14.03 7.74 -18.85
C ALA A 133 14.79 9.05 -18.64
N GLY A 134 15.86 9.07 -17.84
CA GLY A 134 16.67 10.26 -17.57
C GLY A 134 15.91 11.34 -16.78
N GLU A 135 14.90 10.97 -16.01
CA GLU A 135 14.14 11.90 -15.18
C GLU A 135 15.03 12.56 -14.13
N LYS A 136 14.72 13.79 -13.79
CA LYS A 136 15.43 14.56 -12.75
C LYS A 136 14.75 14.49 -11.39
N GLU A 137 13.49 14.08 -11.38
CA GLU A 137 12.67 13.92 -10.17
C GLU A 137 11.96 12.55 -10.22
N SER A 138 11.82 11.96 -9.07
CA SER A 138 10.94 10.82 -8.78
C SER A 138 10.09 11.17 -7.55
N GLY A 139 9.47 10.19 -6.92
CA GLY A 139 8.70 10.42 -5.70
C GLY A 139 7.75 9.31 -5.39
N ALA A 140 6.76 9.63 -4.56
CA ALA A 140 5.69 8.72 -4.19
C ALA A 140 4.33 9.40 -4.32
N THR A 141 3.31 8.60 -4.59
CA THR A 141 1.91 9.03 -4.71
C THR A 141 1.03 8.17 -3.81
N VAL A 142 0.17 8.82 -3.03
CA VAL A 142 -0.98 8.14 -2.39
C VAL A 142 -2.23 8.54 -3.17
N HIS A 143 -3.00 7.54 -3.57
CA HIS A 143 -4.22 7.73 -4.37
C HIS A 143 -5.34 6.80 -3.90
N PHE A 144 -6.58 7.15 -4.20
CA PHE A 144 -7.69 6.21 -4.06
C PHE A 144 -7.57 5.09 -5.08
N VAL A 145 -8.05 3.91 -4.71
CA VAL A 145 -8.08 2.76 -5.62
C VAL A 145 -9.42 2.70 -6.32
N ASP A 146 -9.38 2.60 -7.64
CA ASP A 146 -10.51 2.34 -8.53
C ASP A 146 -10.32 1.00 -9.27
N GLU A 147 -11.09 0.75 -10.30
CA GLU A 147 -11.03 -0.49 -11.09
C GLU A 147 -9.79 -0.58 -12.01
N GLY A 148 -9.07 0.53 -12.18
CA GLY A 148 -7.84 0.60 -12.99
C GLY A 148 -6.59 0.32 -12.16
N ALA A 149 -5.46 0.14 -12.86
CA ALA A 149 -4.18 0.01 -12.20
C ALA A 149 -3.54 1.39 -12.01
N ASP A 150 -3.51 1.87 -10.75
CA ASP A 150 -2.97 3.17 -10.34
C ASP A 150 -3.66 4.38 -11.01
N THR A 151 -4.95 4.28 -11.34
CA THR A 151 -5.73 5.29 -12.07
C THR A 151 -6.62 6.16 -11.20
N GLY A 152 -6.79 5.80 -9.93
CA GLY A 152 -7.66 6.51 -9.00
C GLY A 152 -7.19 7.92 -8.65
N GLU A 153 -8.08 8.70 -8.09
CA GLU A 153 -7.82 10.11 -7.71
C GLU A 153 -6.62 10.24 -6.77
N ILE A 154 -5.69 11.11 -7.11
CA ILE A 154 -4.50 11.41 -6.31
C ILE A 154 -4.89 12.21 -5.07
N ILE A 155 -4.49 11.71 -3.90
CA ILE A 155 -4.70 12.40 -2.62
C ILE A 155 -3.51 13.29 -2.28
N ALA A 156 -2.28 12.77 -2.45
CA ALA A 156 -1.06 13.50 -2.19
C ALA A 156 0.14 12.89 -2.92
N GLN A 157 1.12 13.72 -3.20
CA GLN A 157 2.40 13.32 -3.79
C GLN A 157 3.55 14.01 -3.08
N VAL A 158 4.72 13.35 -3.08
CA VAL A 158 5.98 13.93 -2.63
C VAL A 158 7.05 13.68 -3.68
N LYS A 159 7.88 14.68 -3.93
CA LYS A 159 8.99 14.62 -4.88
C LYS A 159 10.30 14.32 -4.18
N VAL A 160 11.17 13.59 -4.87
CA VAL A 160 12.58 13.41 -4.51
C VAL A 160 13.46 13.68 -5.73
N PRO A 161 14.68 14.22 -5.56
CA PRO A 161 15.60 14.39 -6.67
C PRO A 161 16.17 13.03 -7.11
N VAL A 162 16.38 12.88 -8.39
CA VAL A 162 17.26 11.85 -8.95
C VAL A 162 18.67 12.43 -9.00
N LEU A 163 19.62 11.77 -8.35
CA LEU A 163 20.99 12.25 -8.23
C LEU A 163 21.90 11.58 -9.28
N GLU A 164 22.97 12.27 -9.65
CA GLU A 164 24.00 11.68 -10.51
C GLU A 164 24.62 10.45 -9.83
N GLY A 165 24.70 9.35 -10.58
CA GLY A 165 25.22 8.07 -10.06
C GLY A 165 24.19 7.24 -9.28
N ASP A 166 22.92 7.64 -9.24
CA ASP A 166 21.88 6.80 -8.62
C ASP A 166 21.77 5.44 -9.31
N THR A 167 21.63 4.43 -8.49
CA THR A 167 21.17 3.10 -8.89
C THR A 167 19.66 2.96 -8.57
N PRO A 168 18.96 1.98 -9.13
CA PRO A 168 17.56 1.70 -8.74
C PRO A 168 17.40 1.54 -7.23
N GLN A 169 18.37 0.96 -6.56
CA GLN A 169 18.36 0.74 -5.10
C GLN A 169 18.49 2.05 -4.33
N THR A 170 19.44 2.92 -4.68
CA THR A 170 19.64 4.19 -3.96
C THR A 170 18.46 5.14 -4.16
N LEU A 171 17.86 5.13 -5.37
CA LEU A 171 16.65 5.88 -5.62
C LEU A 171 15.46 5.31 -4.84
N GLN A 172 15.30 3.97 -4.79
CA GLN A 172 14.27 3.31 -4.00
C GLN A 172 14.36 3.68 -2.53
N GLU A 173 15.55 3.62 -1.92
CA GLU A 173 15.76 3.99 -0.52
C GLU A 173 15.34 5.44 -0.25
N ARG A 174 15.67 6.36 -1.15
CA ARG A 174 15.30 7.77 -1.03
C ARG A 174 13.78 7.98 -1.15
N VAL A 175 13.12 7.29 -2.07
CA VAL A 175 11.67 7.33 -2.22
C VAL A 175 11.00 6.74 -0.99
N LEU A 176 11.48 5.59 -0.50
CA LEU A 176 10.91 4.88 0.67
C LEU A 176 10.90 5.74 1.94
N ILE A 177 11.93 6.56 2.17
CA ILE A 177 11.95 7.51 3.28
C ILE A 177 10.75 8.48 3.19
N GLN A 178 10.40 8.90 1.98
CA GLN A 178 9.26 9.80 1.78
C GLN A 178 7.93 9.07 1.85
N GLU A 179 7.86 7.82 1.42
CA GLU A 179 6.65 6.99 1.59
C GLU A 179 6.29 6.84 3.06
N HIS A 180 7.27 6.59 3.93
CA HIS A 180 7.09 6.48 5.38
C HIS A 180 6.63 7.78 6.07
N ILE A 181 6.72 8.91 5.41
CA ILE A 181 6.20 10.20 5.90
C ILE A 181 4.83 10.48 5.25
N LEU A 182 4.72 10.28 3.94
CA LEU A 182 3.54 10.62 3.16
C LEU A 182 2.35 9.74 3.55
N LEU A 183 2.53 8.42 3.58
CA LEU A 183 1.44 7.48 3.83
C LEU A 183 0.79 7.69 5.21
N PRO A 184 1.51 7.75 6.33
CA PRO A 184 0.89 8.04 7.63
C PRO A 184 0.19 9.39 7.67
N SER A 185 0.73 10.41 7.00
CA SER A 185 0.14 11.74 6.96
C SER A 185 -1.21 11.75 6.23
N VAL A 186 -1.34 10.98 5.15
CA VAL A 186 -2.60 10.81 4.40
C VAL A 186 -3.59 9.99 5.23
N VAL A 187 -3.17 8.87 5.81
CA VAL A 187 -4.03 8.05 6.69
C VAL A 187 -4.56 8.88 7.86
N ALA A 188 -3.72 9.73 8.48
CA ALA A 188 -4.15 10.63 9.56
C ALA A 188 -5.24 11.62 9.11
N LYS A 189 -5.16 12.13 7.89
CA LYS A 189 -6.21 13.01 7.33
C LYS A 189 -7.52 12.26 7.10
N LEU A 190 -7.45 11.02 6.63
CA LEU A 190 -8.62 10.18 6.35
C LEU A 190 -9.25 9.60 7.63
N CYS A 191 -8.54 9.62 8.75
CA CYS A 191 -9.04 9.14 10.05
C CYS A 191 -9.72 10.24 10.89
N LYS A 192 -9.69 11.48 10.45
CA LYS A 192 -10.46 12.59 11.05
C LYS A 192 -11.91 12.52 10.61
#